data_e304d633cfc8f5cf0b6023d7ba4a203c
#
_entry.id   e304d633cfc8f5cf0b6023d7ba4a203c
#
_cell.length_a   1.000
_cell.length_b   1.000
_cell.length_c   1.000
_cell.angle_alpha   90.00
_cell.angle_beta   90.00
_cell.angle_gamma   90.00
#
_symmetry.space_group_name_H-M   'P 1'
#
loop_
_entity.id
_entity.type
_entity.pdbx_description
1 polymer ?
#
loop_
_entity_poly.entity_id
_entity_poly.type
_entity_poly.pdbx_seq_one_letter_code
_entity_poly.pdbx_strand_id
1 'polypeptide(L)' 'MNPQVAVIAGSKSDEAITNDIVKVLTEFSVAHDVKFISAHRNREGLEKYVRDSPANVFIAVAGLSAHLPGVLAS' A
#
# COMPACT_ATOMS: atom_id res chain seq x y z
N MET A 1 17.88 5.34 2.16
CA MET A 1 17.00 5.49 3.34
C MET A 1 15.80 4.58 3.19
N ASN A 2 15.47 3.82 4.21
CA ASN A 2 14.34 2.90 4.15
C ASN A 2 13.02 3.66 4.21
N PRO A 3 12.00 3.24 3.42
CA PRO A 3 10.69 3.87 3.51
C PRO A 3 10.08 3.65 4.90
N GLN A 4 9.43 4.68 5.43
CA GLN A 4 8.71 4.60 6.70
C GLN A 4 7.27 4.15 6.48
N VAL A 5 6.72 4.43 5.31
CA VAL A 5 5.34 4.14 4.96
C VAL A 5 5.31 3.34 3.66
N ALA A 6 4.57 2.26 3.64
CA ALA A 6 4.29 1.50 2.44
C ALA A 6 2.82 1.72 2.04
N VAL A 7 2.59 2.21 0.84
CA VAL A 7 1.25 2.41 0.29
C VAL A 7 0.95 1.26 -0.64
N ILE A 8 -0.10 0.51 -0.34
CA ILE A 8 -0.49 -0.67 -1.10
C ILE A 8 -1.88 -0.44 -1.69
N ALA A 9 -1.96 -0.43 -3.01
CA ALA A 9 -3.23 -0.28 -3.72
C ALA A 9 -3.63 -1.61 -4.35
N GLY A 10 -4.92 -1.92 -4.31
CA GLY A 10 -5.44 -3.17 -4.83
C GLY A 10 -5.51 -3.23 -6.35
N SER A 11 -5.59 -2.10 -7.01
CA SER A 11 -5.66 -2.04 -8.47
C SER A 11 -5.26 -0.66 -8.97
N LYS A 12 -5.00 -0.58 -10.27
CA LYS A 12 -4.67 0.69 -10.91
C LYS A 12 -5.84 1.67 -10.92
N SER A 13 -7.07 1.19 -10.76
CA SER A 13 -8.22 2.09 -10.65
C SER A 13 -8.17 2.94 -9.40
N ASP A 14 -7.35 2.56 -8.41
CA ASP A 14 -7.15 3.33 -7.19
C ASP A 14 -6.00 4.34 -7.31
N GLU A 15 -5.46 4.51 -8.52
CA GLU A 15 -4.28 5.35 -8.73
C GLU A 15 -4.50 6.80 -8.33
N ALA A 16 -5.68 7.36 -8.62
CA ALA A 16 -5.97 8.75 -8.27
C ALA A 16 -5.88 8.99 -6.76
N ILE A 17 -6.47 8.08 -5.97
CA ILE A 17 -6.43 8.16 -4.51
C ILE A 17 -5.01 7.93 -4.01
N THR A 18 -4.32 6.96 -4.61
CA THR A 18 -2.93 6.64 -4.26
C THR A 18 -2.03 7.85 -4.51
N ASN A 19 -2.22 8.55 -5.63
CA ASN A 19 -1.42 9.73 -5.94
C ASN A 19 -1.66 10.86 -4.94
N ASP A 20 -2.90 11.03 -4.45
CA ASP A 20 -3.20 12.01 -3.42
C ASP A 20 -2.47 11.70 -2.12
N ILE A 21 -2.44 10.43 -1.73
CA ILE A 21 -1.73 9.98 -0.55
C ILE A 21 -0.23 10.23 -0.69
N VAL A 22 0.34 9.87 -1.83
CA VAL A 22 1.76 10.07 -2.12
C VAL A 22 2.11 11.55 -2.07
N LYS A 23 1.24 12.40 -2.59
CA LYS A 23 1.45 13.85 -2.57
C LYS A 23 1.56 14.37 -1.13
N VAL A 24 0.68 13.93 -0.26
CA VAL A 24 0.72 14.32 1.16
C VAL A 24 2.01 13.83 1.83
N LEU A 25 2.38 12.57 1.59
CA LEU A 25 3.61 12.03 2.16
C LEU A 25 4.84 12.78 1.68
N THR A 26 4.85 13.18 0.41
CA THR A 26 5.94 13.96 -0.16
C THR A 26 6.02 15.35 0.48
N GLU A 27 4.87 15.99 0.67
CA GLU A 27 4.81 17.32 1.30
C GLU A 27 5.37 17.30 2.73
N PHE A 28 5.16 16.21 3.45
CA PHE A 28 5.68 16.07 4.81
C PHE A 28 7.05 15.40 4.87
N SER A 29 7.68 15.20 3.72
CA SER A 29 9.02 14.60 3.63
C SER A 29 9.07 13.21 4.27
N VAL A 30 8.00 12.44 4.17
CA VAL A 30 7.93 11.08 4.68
C VAL A 30 8.41 10.12 3.60
N ALA A 31 9.45 9.35 3.89
CA ALA A 31 9.93 8.33 2.97
C ALA A 31 8.86 7.25 2.81
N HIS A 32 8.52 6.90 1.57
CA HIS A 32 7.44 5.98 1.28
C HIS A 32 7.74 5.12 0.06
N ASP A 33 7.00 4.01 -0.04
CA ASP A 33 7.03 3.11 -1.18
C ASP A 33 5.58 2.85 -1.61
N VAL A 34 5.38 2.56 -2.89
CA VAL A 34 4.05 2.32 -3.45
C VAL A 34 4.06 1.02 -4.22
N LYS A 35 3.08 0.17 -3.94
CA LYS A 35 2.88 -1.10 -4.66
C LYS A 35 1.43 -1.27 -5.07
N PHE A 36 1.23 -1.80 -6.27
CA PHE A 36 -0.09 -2.19 -6.74
C PHE A 36 -0.15 -3.72 -6.71
N ILE A 37 -0.80 -4.27 -5.71
CA ILE A 37 -0.90 -5.72 -5.52
C ILE A 37 -2.36 -6.09 -5.27
N SER A 38 -2.91 -6.95 -6.13
CA SER A 38 -4.26 -7.44 -5.94
C SER A 38 -4.27 -8.53 -4.86
N ALA A 39 -5.05 -8.31 -3.80
CA ALA A 39 -5.18 -9.28 -2.72
C ALA A 39 -5.81 -10.59 -3.20
N HIS A 40 -6.67 -10.53 -4.24
CA HIS A 40 -7.32 -11.72 -4.77
C HIS A 40 -6.43 -12.48 -5.75
N ARG A 41 -5.66 -11.75 -6.56
CA ARG A 41 -4.85 -12.37 -7.62
C ARG A 41 -3.47 -12.77 -7.15
N ASN A 42 -2.93 -12.08 -6.16
CA ASN A 42 -1.56 -12.29 -5.74
C ASN A 42 -1.42 -12.13 -4.23
N ARG A 43 -2.17 -12.95 -3.49
CA ARG A 43 -2.15 -12.91 -2.04
C ARG A 43 -0.75 -13.23 -1.48
N GLU A 44 -0.08 -14.20 -2.07
CA GLU A 44 1.29 -14.56 -1.63
C GLU A 44 2.26 -13.41 -1.83
N GLY A 45 2.16 -12.71 -2.96
CA GLY A 45 3.01 -11.55 -3.23
C GLY A 45 2.75 -10.42 -2.25
N LEU A 46 1.48 -10.20 -1.90
CA LEU A 46 1.10 -9.19 -0.93
C LEU A 46 1.67 -9.54 0.45
N GLU A 47 1.47 -10.77 0.91
CA GLU A 47 1.96 -11.22 2.20
C GLU A 47 3.49 -11.12 2.29
N LYS A 48 4.17 -11.52 1.22
CA LYS A 48 5.63 -11.43 1.16
C LYS A 48 6.08 -9.96 1.21
N TYR A 49 5.42 -9.09 0.46
CA TYR A 49 5.77 -7.67 0.45
C TYR A 49 5.64 -7.05 1.84
N VAL A 50 4.53 -7.32 2.52
CA VAL A 50 4.28 -6.80 3.86
C VAL A 50 5.33 -7.34 4.85
N ARG A 51 5.62 -8.64 4.78
CA ARG A 51 6.57 -9.27 5.69
C ARG A 51 7.99 -8.75 5.50
N ASP A 52 8.40 -8.55 4.25
CA ASP A 52 9.78 -8.18 3.93
C ASP A 52 10.02 -6.67 3.90
N SER A 53 8.95 -5.88 3.93
CA SER A 53 9.07 -4.42 3.85
C SER A 53 9.65 -3.84 5.14
N PRO A 54 10.60 -2.90 5.04
CA PRO A 54 11.13 -2.20 6.20
C PRO A 54 10.19 -1.12 6.75
N ALA A 55 9.04 -0.90 6.12
CA ALA A 55 8.11 0.14 6.53
C ALA A 55 7.50 -0.14 7.89
N ASN A 56 7.29 0.91 8.67
CA ASN A 56 6.64 0.81 9.98
C ASN A 56 5.12 0.96 9.89
N VAL A 57 4.63 1.59 8.83
CA VAL A 57 3.21 1.87 8.64
C VAL A 57 2.80 1.42 7.24
N PHE A 58 1.66 0.75 7.15
CA PHE A 58 1.10 0.33 5.87
C PHE A 58 -0.23 1.04 5.64
N ILE A 59 -0.37 1.69 4.50
CA ILE A 59 -1.61 2.34 4.08
C ILE A 59 -2.21 1.49 2.96
N ALA A 60 -3.38 0.93 3.21
CA ALA A 60 -4.08 0.12 2.23
C ALA A 60 -5.14 0.96 1.53
N VAL A 61 -5.08 1.00 0.20
CA VAL A 61 -6.06 1.70 -0.63
C VAL A 61 -6.93 0.65 -1.30
N ALA A 62 -8.16 0.53 -0.85
CA ALA A 62 -9.04 -0.55 -1.28
C ALA A 62 -10.15 -0.10 -2.24
N GLY A 63 -10.37 1.19 -2.40
CA GLY A 63 -11.41 1.69 -3.29
C GLY A 63 -12.77 1.09 -2.99
N LEU A 64 -13.30 0.32 -3.93
CA LEU A 64 -14.58 -0.36 -3.78
C LEU A 64 -14.47 -1.70 -3.04
N SER A 65 -13.26 -2.16 -2.74
CA SER A 65 -13.02 -3.44 -2.11
C SER A 65 -12.50 -3.25 -0.70
N ALA A 66 -13.14 -3.90 0.27
CA ALA A 66 -12.69 -3.92 1.65
C ALA A 66 -11.76 -5.10 1.95
N HIS A 67 -11.46 -5.93 0.95
CA HIS A 67 -10.67 -7.14 1.17
C HIS A 67 -9.20 -6.87 1.43
N LEU A 68 -8.61 -5.87 0.77
CA LEU A 68 -7.20 -5.57 0.95
C LEU A 68 -6.87 -5.17 2.38
N PRO A 69 -7.59 -4.25 3.03
CA PRO A 69 -7.36 -3.96 4.44
C PRO A 69 -7.52 -5.19 5.34
N GLY A 70 -8.51 -6.04 5.05
CA GLY A 70 -8.72 -7.27 5.80
C GLY A 70 -7.54 -8.22 5.71
N VAL A 71 -6.96 -8.37 4.53
CA VAL A 71 -5.78 -9.21 4.32
C VAL A 71 -4.59 -8.67 5.09
N LEU A 72 -4.39 -7.37 5.09
CA LEU A 72 -3.27 -6.75 5.82
C LEU A 72 -3.44 -6.88 7.33
N ALA A 73 -4.68 -6.88 7.81
CA ALA A 73 -4.96 -7.00 9.24
C ALA A 73 -4.83 -8.45 9.74
N SER A 74 -5.01 -9.40 8.84
CA SER A 74 -4.95 -10.82 9.22
C SER A 74 -3.53 -11.35 9.21
#